data_8ddc5a33f13c5c2d149b7c831276432b
#
_entry.id   8ddc5a33f13c5c2d149b7c831276432b
#
_cell.length_a   1.000
_cell.length_b   1.000
_cell.length_c   1.000
_cell.angle_alpha   90.00
_cell.angle_beta   90.00
_cell.angle_gamma   90.00
#
_symmetry.space_group_name_H-M   'P 1'
#
loop_
_entity.id
_entity.type
_entity.pdbx_description
1 polymer ?
#
loop_
_entity_poly.entity_id
_entity_poly.type
_entity_poly.pdbx_seq_one_letter_code
_entity_poly.pdbx_strand_id
1 'polypeptide(L)'
;MAENLYFLKLKKPITVDNTNEIIVYKYFMITTYATNGALAVALTPGLEDSYDTIILSVNLDAESLALPQGEFFLDINNLERTLIQQLDEEGYIKPASESAISGYVVYPAVHGLMFKQCERVEASE
;
A
#
# COMPACT_ATOMS: atom_id res chain seq x y z
N MET A 1 -8.18 13.55 11.23
CA MET A 1 -9.23 12.77 10.69
C MET A 1 -8.99 12.43 9.24
N ALA A 2 -9.15 11.22 8.89
CA ALA A 2 -8.81 10.76 7.56
C ALA A 2 -10.02 10.90 6.64
N GLU A 3 -10.26 12.12 6.19
CA GLU A 3 -11.41 12.39 5.34
C GLU A 3 -11.30 11.74 3.99
N ASN A 4 -10.06 11.36 3.60
CA ASN A 4 -9.84 10.75 2.30
C ASN A 4 -9.77 9.23 2.35
N LEU A 5 -10.11 8.66 3.50
CA LEU A 5 -10.03 7.21 3.66
C LEU A 5 -11.05 6.52 2.77
N TYR A 6 -10.58 5.60 1.96
CA TYR A 6 -11.47 4.75 1.19
C TYR A 6 -10.74 3.42 0.93
N PHE A 7 -11.49 2.47 0.39
CA PHE A 7 -10.96 1.13 0.12
C PHE A 7 -11.09 0.81 -1.35
N LEU A 8 -10.13 0.03 -1.84
CA LEU A 8 -10.19 -0.51 -3.19
C LEU A 8 -10.27 -2.03 -3.05
N LYS A 9 -11.25 -2.65 -3.69
CA LYS A 9 -11.42 -4.09 -3.62
C LYS A 9 -10.49 -4.76 -4.61
N LEU A 10 -9.65 -5.66 -4.13
CA LEU A 10 -8.73 -6.39 -5.00
C LEU A 10 -9.53 -7.31 -5.93
N LYS A 11 -9.15 -7.33 -7.20
CA LYS A 11 -9.74 -8.27 -8.14
C LYS A 11 -9.34 -9.69 -7.82
N LYS A 12 -8.10 -9.86 -7.39
CA LYS A 12 -7.58 -11.14 -6.97
C LYS A 12 -6.94 -10.96 -5.61
N PRO A 13 -7.42 -11.67 -4.60
CA PRO A 13 -6.90 -11.48 -3.25
C PRO A 13 -5.42 -11.81 -3.15
N ILE A 14 -4.77 -11.17 -2.19
CA ILE A 14 -3.37 -11.41 -1.87
C ILE A 14 -3.32 -12.27 -0.62
N THR A 15 -2.50 -13.30 -0.65
CA THR A 15 -2.42 -14.26 0.44
C THR A 15 -1.06 -14.15 1.11
N VAL A 16 -1.06 -14.03 2.43
CA VAL A 16 0.16 -13.99 3.21
C VAL A 16 0.15 -15.20 4.14
N ASP A 17 1.21 -16.01 4.00
CA ASP A 17 1.37 -17.22 4.81
C ASP A 17 2.16 -16.84 6.04
N ASN A 18 1.47 -16.73 7.15
CA ASN A 18 2.08 -16.40 8.42
C ASN A 18 2.40 -17.70 9.16
N THR A 19 3.11 -17.57 10.29
CA THR A 19 3.61 -18.73 11.02
C THR A 19 2.51 -19.72 11.39
N ASN A 20 1.37 -19.22 11.80
CA ASN A 20 0.31 -20.06 12.32
C ASN A 20 -0.95 -20.03 11.48
N GLU A 21 -1.00 -19.21 10.44
CA GLU A 21 -2.24 -19.09 9.68
C GLU A 21 -1.96 -18.44 8.35
N ILE A 22 -2.93 -18.56 7.46
CA ILE A 22 -2.90 -17.92 6.17
C ILE A 22 -3.92 -16.78 6.21
N ILE A 23 -3.47 -15.58 5.88
CA ILE A 23 -4.33 -14.41 5.88
C ILE A 23 -4.57 -13.98 4.46
N VAL A 24 -5.84 -13.79 4.11
CA VAL A 24 -6.23 -13.38 2.76
C VAL A 24 -6.62 -11.91 2.81
N TYR A 25 -5.92 -11.11 2.01
CA TYR A 25 -6.15 -9.67 1.94
C TYR A 25 -7.03 -9.36 0.75
N LYS A 26 -8.13 -8.66 1.01
CA LYS A 26 -9.15 -8.41 0.00
C LYS A 26 -9.28 -6.95 -0.39
N TYR A 27 -8.67 -6.03 0.37
CA TYR A 27 -8.83 -4.60 0.11
C TYR A 27 -7.51 -3.87 0.26
N PHE A 28 -7.34 -2.82 -0.57
CA PHE A 28 -6.36 -1.79 -0.27
C PHE A 28 -7.05 -0.71 0.54
N MET A 29 -6.38 -0.23 1.56
CA MET A 29 -6.87 0.92 2.32
C MET A 29 -6.06 2.13 1.87
N ILE A 30 -6.75 3.15 1.39
CA ILE A 30 -6.13 4.33 0.81
C ILE A 30 -6.48 5.54 1.66
N THR A 31 -5.47 6.29 2.06
CA THR A 31 -5.68 7.52 2.79
C THR A 31 -4.46 8.41 2.60
N THR A 32 -4.33 9.42 3.42
CA THR A 32 -3.16 10.29 3.42
C THR A 32 -2.59 10.35 4.83
N TYR A 33 -1.29 10.58 4.90
CA TYR A 33 -0.65 10.76 6.20
C TYR A 33 -1.08 12.10 6.80
N ALA A 34 -1.43 12.06 8.09
CA ALA A 34 -1.94 13.25 8.77
C ALA A 34 -0.90 14.37 8.83
N THR A 35 0.38 14.01 8.86
CA THR A 35 1.44 15.00 9.05
C THR A 35 1.65 15.87 7.82
N ASN A 36 1.51 15.31 6.61
CA ASN A 36 1.85 16.09 5.41
C ASN A 36 0.93 15.84 4.23
N GLY A 37 -0.04 14.95 4.34
CA GLY A 37 -0.95 14.69 3.24
C GLY A 37 -0.43 13.78 2.16
N ALA A 38 0.75 13.17 2.35
CA ALA A 38 1.28 12.25 1.36
C ALA A 38 0.43 10.97 1.32
N LEU A 39 0.45 10.30 0.17
CA LEU A 39 -0.35 9.09 -0.04
C LEU A 39 0.04 7.97 0.91
N ALA A 40 -0.95 7.33 1.52
CA ALA A 40 -0.74 6.18 2.40
C ALA A 40 -1.54 5.01 1.86
N VAL A 41 -0.88 3.86 1.72
CA VAL A 41 -1.46 2.65 1.13
C VAL A 41 -1.21 1.48 2.05
N ALA A 42 -2.26 0.71 2.31
CA ALA A 42 -2.16 -0.49 3.14
C ALA A 42 -3.01 -1.59 2.56
N LEU A 43 -2.76 -2.82 3.01
CA LEU A 43 -3.60 -3.97 2.71
C LEU A 43 -4.37 -4.37 3.95
N THR A 44 -5.62 -4.75 3.79
CA THR A 44 -6.42 -5.21 4.92
C THR A 44 -7.28 -6.39 4.50
N PRO A 45 -7.49 -7.35 5.41
CA PRO A 45 -8.30 -8.53 5.08
C PRO A 45 -9.77 -8.19 4.91
N GLY A 46 -10.27 -7.21 5.64
CA GLY A 46 -11.67 -6.81 5.58
C GLY A 46 -11.80 -5.36 5.94
N LEU A 47 -13.01 -4.84 5.73
CA LEU A 47 -13.23 -3.41 5.93
C LEU A 47 -13.19 -2.99 7.38
N GLU A 48 -13.40 -3.94 8.28
CA GLU A 48 -13.43 -3.63 9.71
C GLU A 48 -12.27 -4.25 10.47
N ASP A 49 -11.41 -5.00 9.78
CA ASP A 49 -10.33 -5.72 10.44
C ASP A 49 -9.07 -4.87 10.39
N SER A 50 -8.63 -4.39 11.54
CA SER A 50 -7.42 -3.57 11.60
C SER A 50 -6.23 -4.31 12.20
N TYR A 51 -6.43 -5.52 12.70
CA TYR A 51 -5.34 -6.24 13.36
C TYR A 51 -4.27 -6.72 12.39
N ASP A 52 -4.68 -7.17 11.22
CA ASP A 52 -3.76 -7.77 10.29
C ASP A 52 -3.42 -6.84 9.14
N THR A 53 -3.71 -5.56 9.29
CA THR A 53 -3.41 -4.58 8.26
C THR A 53 -1.91 -4.46 8.06
N ILE A 54 -1.49 -4.47 6.80
CA ILE A 54 -0.09 -4.32 6.42
C ILE A 54 0.06 -2.99 5.72
N ILE A 55 0.91 -2.11 6.26
CA ILE A 55 1.17 -0.82 5.65
C ILE A 55 2.22 -0.99 4.59
N LEU A 56 1.88 -0.65 3.35
CA LEU A 56 2.76 -0.84 2.20
C LEU A 56 3.64 0.37 1.93
N SER A 57 3.17 1.55 2.26
CA SER A 57 3.87 2.79 1.95
C SER A 57 4.72 3.23 3.13
N VAL A 58 5.70 4.07 2.84
CA VAL A 58 6.47 4.75 3.86
C VAL A 58 6.46 6.23 3.53
N ASN A 59 6.36 7.07 4.57
CA ASN A 59 6.30 8.51 4.39
C ASN A 59 7.70 9.09 4.56
N LEU A 60 8.29 9.53 3.48
CA LEU A 60 9.62 10.15 3.48
C LEU A 60 9.51 11.66 3.33
N ASP A 61 8.51 12.22 3.95
CA ASP A 61 8.31 13.67 4.07
C ASP A 61 8.27 14.35 2.70
N ALA A 62 9.19 15.26 2.42
CA ALA A 62 9.15 16.02 1.18
C ALA A 62 9.29 15.13 -0.04
N GLU A 63 10.07 14.07 0.05
CA GLU A 63 10.23 13.17 -1.08
C GLU A 63 8.92 12.49 -1.43
N SER A 64 8.15 12.08 -0.41
CA SER A 64 6.85 11.46 -0.66
C SER A 64 5.87 12.43 -1.30
N LEU A 65 5.90 13.69 -0.85
CA LEU A 65 5.02 14.70 -1.43
C LEU A 65 5.38 15.03 -2.87
N ALA A 66 6.64 14.87 -3.23
CA ALA A 66 7.10 15.23 -4.57
C ALA A 66 6.78 14.18 -5.61
N LEU A 67 6.33 13.00 -5.20
CA LEU A 67 6.03 11.94 -6.15
C LEU A 67 4.79 12.28 -6.97
N PRO A 68 4.75 11.83 -8.25
CA PRO A 68 3.55 11.99 -9.05
C PRO A 68 2.35 11.32 -8.41
N GLN A 69 1.17 11.75 -8.83
CA GLN A 69 -0.06 11.21 -8.30
C GLN A 69 -0.14 9.70 -8.52
N GLY A 70 -0.52 8.97 -7.48
CA GLY A 70 -0.65 7.52 -7.56
C GLY A 70 0.63 6.76 -7.30
N GLU A 71 1.74 7.46 -7.03
CA GLU A 71 3.00 6.82 -6.67
C GLU A 71 3.25 6.95 -5.18
N PHE A 72 3.94 5.96 -4.64
CA PHE A 72 4.35 6.00 -3.25
C PHE A 72 5.64 5.21 -3.08
N PHE A 73 6.37 5.52 -2.00
CA PHE A 73 7.56 4.74 -1.66
C PHE A 73 7.14 3.47 -0.96
N LEU A 74 7.66 2.34 -1.44
CA LEU A 74 7.33 1.03 -0.90
C LEU A 74 8.23 0.74 0.30
N ASP A 75 7.62 0.28 1.39
CA ASP A 75 8.36 0.05 2.64
C ASP A 75 9.08 -1.30 2.60
N ILE A 76 10.08 -1.41 1.75
CA ILE A 76 10.78 -2.66 1.53
C ILE A 76 11.54 -3.15 2.77
N ASN A 77 11.79 -2.25 3.71
CA ASN A 77 12.51 -2.60 4.92
C ASN A 77 11.66 -3.47 5.85
N ASN A 78 10.35 -3.32 5.79
CA ASN A 78 9.45 -4.04 6.68
C ASN A 78 8.54 -5.03 5.97
N LEU A 79 8.53 -5.03 4.64
CA LEU A 79 7.65 -5.92 3.89
C LEU A 79 8.40 -7.17 3.47
N GLU A 80 7.70 -8.31 3.48
CA GLU A 80 8.30 -9.55 3.02
C GLU A 80 8.42 -9.55 1.51
N ARG A 81 9.48 -10.16 1.04
CA ARG A 81 9.74 -10.20 -0.40
C ARG A 81 8.63 -10.91 -1.15
N THR A 82 8.10 -11.99 -0.58
CA THR A 82 7.04 -12.74 -1.25
C THR A 82 5.79 -11.91 -1.42
N LEU A 83 5.48 -11.05 -0.47
CA LEU A 83 4.35 -10.14 -0.59
C LEU A 83 4.56 -9.16 -1.73
N ILE A 84 5.76 -8.57 -1.78
CA ILE A 84 6.07 -7.60 -2.83
C ILE A 84 6.00 -8.27 -4.20
N GLN A 85 6.53 -9.48 -4.32
CA GLN A 85 6.46 -10.22 -5.59
C GLN A 85 5.02 -10.47 -6.00
N GLN A 86 4.18 -10.83 -5.05
CA GLN A 86 2.79 -11.14 -5.34
C GLN A 86 2.06 -9.89 -5.85
N LEU A 87 2.30 -8.74 -5.20
CA LEU A 87 1.70 -7.49 -5.63
C LEU A 87 2.13 -7.12 -7.05
N ASP A 88 3.41 -7.34 -7.35
CA ASP A 88 3.95 -7.04 -8.67
C ASP A 88 3.38 -7.99 -9.72
N GLU A 89 3.34 -9.29 -9.41
CA GLU A 89 2.87 -10.28 -10.36
C GLU A 89 1.38 -10.14 -10.67
N GLU A 90 0.61 -9.71 -9.68
CA GLU A 90 -0.82 -9.49 -9.90
C GLU A 90 -1.09 -8.13 -10.56
N GLY A 91 -0.05 -7.35 -10.78
CA GLY A 91 -0.22 -6.10 -11.49
C GLY A 91 -0.74 -4.95 -10.66
N TYR A 92 -0.65 -5.03 -9.34
CA TYR A 92 -1.14 -3.95 -8.49
C TYR A 92 -0.12 -2.83 -8.34
N ILE A 93 1.16 -3.14 -8.45
CA ILE A 93 2.22 -2.15 -8.38
C ILE A 93 3.20 -2.39 -9.52
N LYS A 94 3.96 -1.34 -9.84
CA LYS A 94 4.98 -1.41 -10.87
C LYS A 94 6.11 -0.48 -10.46
N PRO A 95 7.37 -0.90 -10.63
CA PRO A 95 8.47 -0.01 -10.27
C PRO A 95 8.42 1.32 -11.00
N ALA A 96 8.69 2.40 -10.27
CA ALA A 96 8.85 3.71 -10.83
C ALA A 96 10.32 4.04 -10.89
N SER A 97 10.67 5.20 -11.45
CA SER A 97 12.08 5.53 -11.63
C SER A 97 12.71 6.17 -10.39
N GLU A 98 11.90 6.70 -9.49
CA GLU A 98 12.43 7.40 -8.33
C GLU A 98 12.76 6.45 -7.20
N SER A 99 13.72 6.89 -6.38
CA SER A 99 13.99 6.23 -5.11
C SER A 99 14.50 7.31 -4.16
N ALA A 100 14.46 7.00 -2.86
CA ALA A 100 14.92 7.94 -1.85
C ALA A 100 15.62 7.18 -0.74
N ILE A 101 16.59 7.81 -0.11
CA ILE A 101 17.37 7.20 0.95
C ILE A 101 16.90 7.77 2.28
N SER A 102 16.64 6.89 3.23
CA SER A 102 16.35 7.29 4.60
C SER A 102 17.14 6.38 5.51
N GLY A 103 18.03 6.96 6.29
CA GLY A 103 18.95 6.16 7.10
C GLY A 103 19.85 5.35 6.19
N TYR A 104 19.81 4.04 6.36
CA TYR A 104 20.62 3.12 5.56
C TYR A 104 19.80 2.38 4.51
N VAL A 105 18.56 2.79 4.30
CA VAL A 105 17.65 2.09 3.40
C VAL A 105 17.33 2.96 2.20
N VAL A 106 17.41 2.35 1.01
CA VAL A 106 16.96 2.99 -0.22
C VAL A 106 15.55 2.48 -0.49
N TYR A 107 14.58 3.39 -0.46
CA TYR A 107 13.20 3.05 -0.70
C TYR A 107 12.83 3.33 -2.14
N PRO A 108 12.36 2.32 -2.88
CA PRO A 108 11.93 2.56 -4.26
C PRO A 108 10.53 3.11 -4.30
N ALA A 109 10.28 3.99 -5.27
CA ALA A 109 8.91 4.41 -5.55
C ALA A 109 8.27 3.40 -6.48
N VAL A 110 6.96 3.23 -6.33
CA VAL A 110 6.20 2.37 -7.22
C VAL A 110 4.98 3.11 -7.71
N HIS A 111 4.53 2.75 -8.91
CA HIS A 111 3.24 3.18 -9.42
C HIS A 111 2.17 2.31 -8.81
N GLY A 112 1.14 2.91 -8.26
CA GLY A 112 0.00 2.17 -7.73
C GLY A 112 -0.98 1.90 -8.85
N LEU A 113 -0.82 0.76 -9.51
CA LEU A 113 -1.71 0.41 -10.61
C LEU A 113 -3.11 0.05 -10.11
N MET A 114 -3.24 -0.27 -8.84
CA MET A 114 -4.53 -0.62 -8.25
C MET A 114 -5.54 0.52 -8.36
N PHE A 115 -5.07 1.76 -8.48
CA PHE A 115 -6.00 2.89 -8.53
C PHE A 115 -6.86 2.87 -9.78
N LYS A 116 -6.38 2.26 -10.85
CA LYS A 116 -7.15 2.16 -12.09
C LYS A 116 -7.85 0.83 -12.25
N GLN A 117 -7.37 -0.18 -11.54
CA GLN A 117 -7.85 -1.54 -11.75
C GLN A 117 -8.93 -1.95 -10.77
N CYS A 118 -8.91 -1.39 -9.58
CA CYS A 118 -9.74 -1.88 -8.50
C CYS A 118 -10.93 -0.97 -8.27
N GLU A 119 -12.04 -1.60 -7.89
CA GLU A 119 -13.27 -0.87 -7.63
C GLU A 119 -13.23 -0.24 -6.25
N ARG A 120 -13.69 1.00 -6.16
CA ARG A 120 -13.75 1.70 -4.90
C ARG A 120 -14.94 1.24 -4.08
N VAL A 121 -14.71 0.99 -2.80
CA VAL A 121 -15.71 0.53 -1.86
C VAL A 121 -15.73 1.51 -0.70
N GLU A 122 -16.91 1.93 -0.27
CA GLU A 122 -17.02 2.85 0.86
C GLU A 122 -16.83 2.09 2.16
N ALA A 123 -16.21 2.78 3.10
CA ALA A 123 -15.87 2.15 4.38
C ALA A 123 -17.07 2.00 5.28
N SER A 124 -18.05 2.85 5.10
CA SER A 124 -19.12 2.88 6.06
C SER A 124 -20.20 1.92 5.72
N GLU A 125 -20.93 1.74 6.57
CA GLU A 125 -22.13 1.18 6.35
C GLU A 125 -22.64 0.57 7.22
#